data_598019ca0ca0983837a994fb6460e234
#
_entry.id   598019ca0ca0983837a994fb6460e234
#
_cell.length_a   1.000
_cell.length_b   1.000
_cell.length_c   1.000
_cell.angle_alpha   90.00
_cell.angle_beta   90.00
_cell.angle_gamma   90.00
#
_symmetry.space_group_name_H-M   'P 1'
#
loop_
_entity.id
_entity.type
_entity.pdbx_description
1 polymer ?
#
loop_
_entity_poly.entity_id
_entity_poly.type
_entity_poly.pdbx_seq_one_letter_code
_entity_poly.pdbx_strand_id
1 'polypeptide(L)'
;MIFLCLIPVILVGLYLDPPIRSDLFIFLATLFYYAIIIIGTAMAAFLFIPPIIFRVFHIMPREGEFDLTVYNKEVFKWLLSLGLYKISMIFGRISPITRYLVLLLFAAKLGKDVYFQGEVTEPYFLEVGDGTVVGDKAKIFTHIADKPGKVLFRRVRIGKNCLLGYAAIIMPGAVLKDNVILGAYSIVPKNRIITGGVWVGIPAKKIKENDYVQRENSK
;
A
#
# COMPACT_ATOMS: atom_id res chain seq x y z
N MET A 1 10.61 -19.57 -12.69
CA MET A 1 10.34 -19.34 -14.14
C MET A 1 11.60 -18.97 -14.93
N ILE A 2 12.48 -18.11 -14.44
CA ILE A 2 13.75 -17.72 -15.12
C ILE A 2 14.70 -18.92 -15.31
N PHE A 3 14.81 -19.83 -14.34
CA PHE A 3 15.64 -21.02 -14.44
C PHE A 3 15.19 -22.03 -15.53
N LEU A 4 13.89 -22.13 -15.78
CA LEU A 4 13.35 -23.03 -16.81
C LEU A 4 13.67 -22.56 -18.24
N CYS A 5 13.84 -21.26 -18.47
CA CYS A 5 14.24 -20.71 -19.76
C CYS A 5 15.75 -20.86 -20.04
N LEU A 6 16.57 -21.01 -19.01
CA LEU A 6 18.02 -21.20 -19.16
C LEU A 6 18.40 -22.66 -19.50
N ILE A 7 17.58 -23.63 -19.11
CA ILE A 7 17.85 -25.05 -19.34
C ILE A 7 18.05 -25.40 -20.85
N PRO A 8 17.14 -24.98 -21.77
CA PRO A 8 17.33 -25.24 -23.20
C PRO A 8 18.60 -24.59 -23.76
N VAL A 9 18.93 -23.37 -23.29
CA VAL A 9 20.13 -22.64 -23.73
C VAL A 9 21.42 -23.35 -23.29
N ILE A 10 21.43 -23.87 -22.05
CA ILE A 10 22.57 -24.66 -21.54
C ILE A 10 22.70 -25.97 -22.30
N LEU A 11 21.58 -26.66 -22.57
CA LEU A 11 21.58 -27.90 -23.30
C LEU A 11 22.09 -27.76 -24.75
N VAL A 12 21.63 -26.72 -25.48
CA VAL A 12 22.11 -26.44 -26.82
C VAL A 12 23.61 -26.06 -26.79
N GLY A 13 24.04 -25.30 -25.80
CA GLY A 13 25.46 -24.93 -25.63
C GLY A 13 26.38 -26.14 -25.39
N LEU A 14 25.90 -27.27 -24.86
CA LEU A 14 26.70 -28.47 -24.64
C LEU A 14 27.04 -29.24 -25.92
N TYR A 15 26.24 -29.03 -26.98
CA TYR A 15 26.40 -29.75 -28.27
C TYR A 15 27.15 -28.92 -29.34
N LEU A 16 27.51 -27.68 -29.07
CA LEU A 16 28.21 -26.82 -30.02
C LEU A 16 29.76 -26.95 -29.88
N ASP A 17 30.46 -26.76 -31.00
CA ASP A 17 31.91 -26.68 -30.98
C ASP A 17 32.44 -25.56 -30.09
N PRO A 18 33.60 -25.74 -29.43
CA PRO A 18 34.11 -24.79 -28.42
C PRO A 18 34.13 -23.32 -28.83
N PRO A 19 34.58 -22.91 -30.02
CA PRO A 19 34.57 -21.50 -30.43
C PRO A 19 33.14 -20.95 -30.59
N ILE A 20 32.26 -21.68 -31.27
CA ILE A 20 30.87 -21.29 -31.50
C ILE A 20 30.12 -21.22 -30.17
N ARG A 21 30.43 -22.13 -29.25
CA ARG A 21 29.87 -22.18 -27.93
C ARG A 21 30.24 -20.96 -27.09
N SER A 22 31.48 -20.50 -27.13
CA SER A 22 31.94 -19.31 -26.40
C SER A 22 31.24 -18.05 -26.90
N ASP A 23 31.15 -17.87 -28.22
CA ASP A 23 30.53 -16.69 -28.82
C ASP A 23 29.04 -16.62 -28.59
N LEU A 24 28.33 -17.77 -28.69
CA LEU A 24 26.93 -17.86 -28.38
C LEU A 24 26.67 -17.59 -26.90
N PHE A 25 27.51 -18.11 -26.00
CA PHE A 25 27.37 -17.88 -24.56
C PHE A 25 27.54 -16.41 -24.23
N ILE A 26 28.58 -15.74 -24.78
CA ILE A 26 28.80 -14.29 -24.59
C ILE A 26 27.61 -13.49 -25.12
N PHE A 27 27.11 -13.82 -26.30
CA PHE A 27 25.95 -13.15 -26.90
C PHE A 27 24.70 -13.27 -26.03
N LEU A 28 24.38 -14.49 -25.56
CA LEU A 28 23.21 -14.73 -24.69
C LEU A 28 23.36 -14.06 -23.32
N ALA A 29 24.55 -14.08 -22.73
CA ALA A 29 24.84 -13.38 -21.47
C ALA A 29 24.67 -11.86 -21.63
N THR A 30 25.08 -11.32 -22.75
CA THR A 30 24.94 -9.89 -23.08
C THR A 30 23.47 -9.51 -23.25
N LEU A 31 22.68 -10.31 -23.98
CA LEU A 31 21.24 -10.11 -24.11
C LEU A 31 20.53 -10.16 -22.74
N PHE A 32 20.89 -11.12 -21.90
CA PHE A 32 20.34 -11.27 -20.56
C PHE A 32 20.68 -10.06 -19.67
N TYR A 33 21.92 -9.58 -19.74
CA TYR A 33 22.36 -8.38 -19.03
C TYR A 33 21.54 -7.14 -19.43
N TYR A 34 21.38 -6.88 -20.74
CA TYR A 34 20.54 -5.77 -21.20
C TYR A 34 19.08 -5.91 -20.86
N ALA A 35 18.53 -7.13 -20.89
CA ALA A 35 17.16 -7.39 -20.47
C ALA A 35 16.96 -7.04 -18.98
N ILE A 36 17.91 -7.37 -18.11
CA ILE A 36 17.86 -7.00 -16.68
C ILE A 36 17.88 -5.46 -16.53
N ILE A 37 18.75 -4.77 -17.25
CA ILE A 37 18.82 -3.30 -17.19
C ILE A 37 17.52 -2.67 -17.66
N ILE A 38 16.97 -3.11 -18.78
CA ILE A 38 15.71 -2.58 -19.32
C ILE A 38 14.55 -2.84 -18.34
N ILE A 39 14.43 -4.05 -17.80
CA ILE A 39 13.40 -4.37 -16.82
C ILE A 39 13.59 -3.55 -15.54
N GLY A 40 14.82 -3.44 -15.03
CA GLY A 40 15.12 -2.67 -13.83
C GLY A 40 14.81 -1.19 -13.98
N THR A 41 15.19 -0.59 -15.11
CA THR A 41 14.90 0.83 -15.40
C THR A 41 13.40 1.07 -15.60
N ALA A 42 12.68 0.17 -16.28
CA ALA A 42 11.24 0.25 -16.43
C ALA A 42 10.54 0.15 -15.05
N MET A 43 10.94 -0.79 -14.20
CA MET A 43 10.42 -0.92 -12.84
C MET A 43 10.65 0.35 -12.02
N ALA A 44 11.84 0.92 -12.07
CA ALA A 44 12.16 2.17 -11.39
C ALA A 44 11.31 3.33 -11.92
N ALA A 45 11.13 3.43 -13.23
CA ALA A 45 10.27 4.45 -13.83
C ALA A 45 8.82 4.34 -13.34
N PHE A 46 8.22 3.15 -13.36
CA PHE A 46 6.86 2.92 -12.86
C PHE A 46 6.72 3.19 -11.34
N LEU A 47 7.79 2.99 -10.57
CA LEU A 47 7.76 3.23 -9.13
C LEU A 47 7.89 4.72 -8.79
N PHE A 48 8.75 5.48 -9.49
CA PHE A 48 9.12 6.84 -9.10
C PHE A 48 8.46 7.94 -9.93
N ILE A 49 8.22 7.75 -11.22
CA ILE A 49 7.63 8.80 -12.07
C ILE A 49 6.22 9.21 -11.62
N PRO A 50 5.26 8.28 -11.37
CA PRO A 50 3.92 8.67 -10.96
C PRO A 50 3.86 9.49 -9.65
N PRO A 51 4.59 9.15 -8.57
CA PRO A 51 4.58 9.97 -7.36
C PRO A 51 5.30 11.32 -7.54
N ILE A 52 6.29 11.42 -8.44
CA ILE A 52 6.91 12.70 -8.79
C ILE A 52 5.84 13.60 -9.45
N ILE A 53 5.13 13.08 -10.45
CA ILE A 53 4.03 13.80 -11.11
C ILE A 53 2.99 14.22 -10.08
N PHE A 54 2.56 13.31 -9.20
CA PHE A 54 1.59 13.56 -8.13
C PHE A 54 2.01 14.74 -7.25
N ARG A 55 3.28 14.80 -6.84
CA ARG A 55 3.80 15.85 -5.96
C ARG A 55 4.03 17.17 -6.68
N VAL A 56 4.65 17.16 -7.86
CA VAL A 56 4.98 18.37 -8.65
C VAL A 56 3.71 19.11 -9.06
N PHE A 57 2.69 18.39 -9.51
CA PHE A 57 1.43 18.98 -9.97
C PHE A 57 0.40 19.14 -8.85
N HIS A 58 0.74 18.84 -7.59
CA HIS A 58 -0.16 18.95 -6.43
C HIS A 58 -1.51 18.25 -6.67
N ILE A 59 -1.46 17.02 -7.21
CA ILE A 59 -2.63 16.22 -7.59
C ILE A 59 -3.25 15.57 -6.35
N MET A 60 -3.52 16.35 -5.32
CA MET A 60 -4.14 15.88 -4.09
C MET A 60 -5.49 16.57 -3.91
N PRO A 61 -6.61 15.82 -3.87
CA PRO A 61 -7.92 16.40 -3.57
C PRO A 61 -7.97 16.88 -2.12
N ARG A 62 -8.96 17.72 -1.81
CA ARG A 62 -9.24 18.17 -0.45
C ARG A 62 -10.17 17.19 0.26
N GLU A 63 -10.11 17.19 1.59
CA GLU A 63 -11.13 16.53 2.41
C GLU A 63 -12.47 17.24 2.25
N GLY A 64 -13.56 16.51 2.19
CA GLY A 64 -14.90 17.08 2.03
C GLY A 64 -15.85 16.16 1.26
N GLU A 65 -17.08 16.64 1.09
CA GLU A 65 -18.11 16.00 0.25
C GLU A 65 -18.19 16.77 -1.09
N PHE A 66 -18.13 16.05 -2.20
CA PHE A 66 -18.11 16.61 -3.54
C PHE A 66 -19.09 15.88 -4.45
N ASP A 67 -19.63 16.58 -5.44
CA ASP A 67 -20.45 15.96 -6.48
C ASP A 67 -19.57 15.04 -7.33
N LEU A 68 -20.01 13.79 -7.49
CA LEU A 68 -19.30 12.75 -8.22
C LEU A 68 -19.44 12.97 -9.73
N THR A 69 -18.73 13.97 -10.23
CA THR A 69 -18.64 14.32 -11.63
C THR A 69 -17.20 14.63 -12.03
N VAL A 70 -16.81 14.27 -13.24
CA VAL A 70 -15.47 14.55 -13.77
C VAL A 70 -15.18 16.05 -13.93
N TYR A 71 -16.23 16.87 -14.00
CA TYR A 71 -16.10 18.33 -14.06
C TYR A 71 -15.76 18.95 -12.71
N ASN A 72 -15.96 18.21 -11.59
CA ASN A 72 -15.53 18.66 -10.27
C ASN A 72 -14.02 18.51 -10.16
N LYS A 73 -13.32 19.63 -9.90
CA LYS A 73 -11.86 19.68 -9.80
C LYS A 73 -11.28 18.69 -8.78
N GLU A 74 -11.94 18.52 -7.64
CA GLU A 74 -11.44 17.63 -6.57
C GLU A 74 -11.64 16.14 -6.97
N VAL A 75 -12.75 15.82 -7.63
CA VAL A 75 -13.01 14.48 -8.16
C VAL A 75 -12.03 14.15 -9.31
N PHE A 76 -11.76 15.12 -10.20
CA PHE A 76 -10.78 14.94 -11.26
C PHE A 76 -9.38 14.68 -10.71
N LYS A 77 -8.93 15.45 -9.71
CA LYS A 77 -7.67 15.22 -9.03
C LYS A 77 -7.62 13.83 -8.38
N TRP A 78 -8.71 13.42 -7.74
CA TRP A 78 -8.82 12.10 -7.14
C TRP A 78 -8.66 10.98 -8.18
N LEU A 79 -9.39 11.04 -9.29
CA LEU A 79 -9.28 10.03 -10.36
C LEU A 79 -7.85 9.94 -10.91
N LEU A 80 -7.21 11.10 -11.13
CA LEU A 80 -5.84 11.14 -11.61
C LEU A 80 -4.85 10.58 -10.58
N SER A 81 -4.97 10.98 -9.30
CA SER A 81 -4.13 10.48 -8.23
C SER A 81 -4.29 8.97 -8.03
N LEU A 82 -5.51 8.45 -8.15
CA LEU A 82 -5.81 7.04 -8.06
C LEU A 82 -5.14 6.25 -9.19
N GLY A 83 -5.17 6.77 -10.42
CA GLY A 83 -4.48 6.17 -11.57
C GLY A 83 -2.97 6.10 -11.34
N LEU A 84 -2.35 7.21 -10.96
CA LEU A 84 -0.91 7.27 -10.66
C LEU A 84 -0.50 6.32 -9.53
N TYR A 85 -1.28 6.28 -8.44
CA TYR A 85 -1.05 5.39 -7.31
C TYR A 85 -1.14 3.92 -7.74
N LYS A 86 -2.18 3.53 -8.49
CA LYS A 86 -2.34 2.15 -8.96
C LYS A 86 -1.21 1.71 -9.88
N ILE A 87 -0.69 2.58 -10.73
CA ILE A 87 0.49 2.30 -11.58
C ILE A 87 1.70 1.96 -10.70
N SER A 88 2.02 2.79 -9.71
CA SER A 88 3.13 2.51 -8.78
C SER A 88 2.91 1.24 -7.96
N MET A 89 1.66 0.91 -7.60
CA MET A 89 1.31 -0.27 -6.84
C MET A 89 1.43 -1.59 -7.62
N ILE A 90 1.61 -1.57 -8.94
CA ILE A 90 1.96 -2.77 -9.72
C ILE A 90 3.24 -3.40 -9.13
N PHE A 91 4.24 -2.57 -8.85
CA PHE A 91 5.51 -3.00 -8.24
C PHE A 91 5.49 -2.92 -6.71
N GLY A 92 4.71 -2.02 -6.13
CA GLY A 92 4.54 -1.90 -4.67
C GLY A 92 3.97 -3.15 -3.99
N ARG A 93 3.34 -4.06 -4.75
CA ARG A 93 2.82 -5.33 -4.23
C ARG A 93 3.86 -6.45 -4.17
N ILE A 94 5.03 -6.29 -4.76
CA ILE A 94 6.08 -7.33 -4.83
C ILE A 94 6.66 -7.62 -3.43
N SER A 95 6.82 -6.59 -2.61
CA SER A 95 7.33 -6.77 -1.25
C SER A 95 6.74 -5.73 -0.28
N PRO A 96 6.75 -6.01 1.04
CA PRO A 96 6.35 -5.02 2.06
C PRO A 96 7.17 -3.73 2.00
N ILE A 97 8.45 -3.81 1.65
CA ILE A 97 9.35 -2.65 1.55
C ILE A 97 8.95 -1.74 0.40
N THR A 98 8.71 -2.32 -0.80
CA THR A 98 8.26 -1.53 -1.96
C THR A 98 6.89 -0.91 -1.72
N ARG A 99 5.99 -1.62 -1.05
CA ARG A 99 4.68 -1.09 -0.64
C ARG A 99 4.84 0.11 0.30
N TYR A 100 5.65 -0.03 1.34
CA TYR A 100 5.92 1.04 2.30
C TYR A 100 6.47 2.29 1.60
N LEU A 101 7.42 2.09 0.68
CA LEU A 101 8.00 3.18 -0.12
C LEU A 101 6.93 3.89 -0.98
N VAL A 102 6.06 3.15 -1.68
CA VAL A 102 4.97 3.74 -2.47
C VAL A 102 4.03 4.55 -1.59
N LEU A 103 3.67 4.06 -0.41
CA LEU A 103 2.80 4.80 0.52
C LEU A 103 3.43 6.15 0.92
N LEU A 104 4.72 6.15 1.26
CA LEU A 104 5.46 7.39 1.59
C LEU A 104 5.54 8.34 0.40
N LEU A 105 5.82 7.83 -0.79
CA LEU A 105 5.91 8.63 -2.02
C LEU A 105 4.57 9.29 -2.36
N PHE A 106 3.44 8.65 -2.07
CA PHE A 106 2.09 9.22 -2.18
C PHE A 106 1.60 9.91 -0.90
N ALA A 107 2.52 10.42 -0.10
CA ALA A 107 2.27 11.30 1.04
C ALA A 107 1.46 10.67 2.19
N ALA A 108 1.47 9.34 2.36
CA ALA A 108 1.02 8.75 3.61
C ALA A 108 1.95 9.21 4.75
N LYS A 109 1.38 9.47 5.92
CA LYS A 109 2.15 9.76 7.12
C LYS A 109 2.29 8.47 7.92
N LEU A 110 3.45 7.87 7.86
CA LEU A 110 3.77 6.63 8.58
C LEU A 110 4.82 6.93 9.66
N GLY A 111 4.55 6.48 10.87
CA GLY A 111 5.48 6.55 12.00
C GLY A 111 6.65 5.59 11.86
N LYS A 112 7.47 5.49 12.90
CA LYS A 112 8.58 4.54 13.00
C LYS A 112 8.05 3.13 13.23
N ASP A 113 8.75 2.12 12.72
CA ASP A 113 8.48 0.71 12.94
C ASP A 113 7.04 0.28 12.59
N VAL A 114 6.45 0.93 11.58
CA VAL A 114 5.13 0.57 11.05
C VAL A 114 5.27 -0.61 10.09
N TYR A 115 4.59 -1.70 10.36
CA TYR A 115 4.48 -2.83 9.46
C TYR A 115 3.16 -2.79 8.70
N PHE A 116 3.19 -2.59 7.40
CA PHE A 116 1.99 -2.34 6.59
C PHE A 116 1.83 -3.39 5.48
N GLN A 117 0.93 -4.36 5.69
CA GLN A 117 0.55 -5.34 4.66
C GLN A 117 -0.83 -5.10 4.03
N GLY A 118 -1.63 -4.25 4.65
CA GLY A 118 -2.97 -3.91 4.18
C GLY A 118 -3.00 -3.11 2.88
N GLU A 119 -4.19 -2.67 2.52
CA GLU A 119 -4.44 -1.80 1.38
C GLU A 119 -5.07 -0.49 1.87
N VAL A 120 -4.70 0.62 1.24
CA VAL A 120 -5.34 1.92 1.44
C VAL A 120 -5.77 2.47 0.09
N THR A 121 -6.91 3.14 0.06
CA THR A 121 -7.42 3.71 -1.19
C THR A 121 -6.64 4.96 -1.61
N GLU A 122 -6.48 5.92 -0.70
CA GLU A 122 -5.71 7.16 -0.92
C GLU A 122 -4.69 7.35 0.20
N PRO A 123 -3.40 7.08 -0.04
CA PRO A 123 -2.34 7.18 0.96
C PRO A 123 -2.22 8.56 1.61
N TYR A 124 -2.42 9.63 0.85
CA TYR A 124 -2.32 11.01 1.34
C TYR A 124 -3.38 11.40 2.40
N PHE A 125 -4.41 10.57 2.58
CA PHE A 125 -5.39 10.70 3.67
C PHE A 125 -5.17 9.67 4.80
N LEU A 126 -4.01 9.03 4.86
CA LEU A 126 -3.65 8.07 5.89
C LEU A 126 -2.57 8.62 6.83
N GLU A 127 -2.83 8.51 8.12
CA GLU A 127 -1.86 8.74 9.19
C GLU A 127 -1.79 7.51 10.08
N VAL A 128 -0.59 6.97 10.30
CA VAL A 128 -0.35 5.78 11.15
C VAL A 128 0.77 6.10 12.12
N GLY A 129 0.53 5.88 13.40
CA GLY A 129 1.51 6.08 14.48
C GLY A 129 2.53 4.96 14.61
N ASP A 130 3.57 5.24 15.41
CA ASP A 130 4.72 4.35 15.61
C ASP A 130 4.30 2.96 16.10
N GLY A 131 5.05 1.92 15.74
CA GLY A 131 4.87 0.55 16.21
C GLY A 131 3.56 -0.12 15.80
N THR A 132 2.82 0.46 14.85
CA THR A 132 1.53 -0.07 14.42
C THR A 132 1.69 -1.14 13.35
N VAL A 133 0.95 -2.23 13.50
CA VAL A 133 0.89 -3.35 12.56
C VAL A 133 -0.45 -3.35 11.82
N VAL A 134 -0.41 -3.26 10.51
CA VAL A 134 -1.56 -3.40 9.62
C VAL A 134 -1.49 -4.74 8.93
N GLY A 135 -2.37 -5.66 9.34
CA GLY A 135 -2.40 -7.04 8.87
C GLY A 135 -2.75 -7.17 7.39
N ASP A 136 -2.47 -8.36 6.85
CA ASP A 136 -2.75 -8.66 5.44
C ASP A 136 -4.26 -8.55 5.14
N LYS A 137 -4.57 -8.10 3.93
CA LYS A 137 -5.93 -7.82 3.43
C LYS A 137 -6.74 -6.81 4.26
N ALA A 138 -6.18 -6.20 5.32
CA ALA A 138 -6.85 -5.09 5.98
C ALA A 138 -7.04 -3.94 4.96
N LYS A 139 -8.23 -3.34 4.94
CA LYS A 139 -8.59 -2.28 4.00
C LYS A 139 -8.90 -0.98 4.73
N ILE A 140 -8.21 0.07 4.32
CA ILE A 140 -8.42 1.41 4.84
C ILE A 140 -9.03 2.25 3.73
N PHE A 141 -10.31 2.56 3.88
CA PHE A 141 -11.02 3.42 2.96
C PHE A 141 -10.93 4.87 3.45
N THR A 142 -10.48 5.76 2.60
CA THR A 142 -10.41 7.19 2.87
C THR A 142 -11.44 7.97 2.05
N HIS A 143 -12.19 7.26 1.19
CA HIS A 143 -13.37 7.78 0.51
C HIS A 143 -14.54 6.79 0.55
N ILE A 144 -15.75 7.30 0.36
CA ILE A 144 -16.96 6.53 0.20
C ILE A 144 -17.99 7.32 -0.62
N ALA A 145 -18.77 6.63 -1.46
CA ALA A 145 -20.01 7.18 -2.02
C ALA A 145 -21.08 7.14 -0.90
N ASP A 146 -21.22 8.22 -0.18
CA ASP A 146 -22.11 8.29 1.00
C ASP A 146 -23.56 8.60 0.64
N LYS A 147 -23.77 9.29 -0.49
CA LYS A 147 -25.07 9.66 -1.03
C LYS A 147 -25.08 9.48 -2.55
N PRO A 148 -26.26 9.28 -3.18
CA PRO A 148 -26.33 9.25 -4.63
C PRO A 148 -25.66 10.48 -5.27
N GLY A 149 -24.76 10.24 -6.23
CA GLY A 149 -24.04 11.29 -6.93
C GLY A 149 -23.00 12.07 -6.12
N LYS A 150 -22.66 11.64 -4.90
CA LYS A 150 -21.67 12.31 -4.06
C LYS A 150 -20.59 11.37 -3.57
N VAL A 151 -19.38 11.88 -3.44
CA VAL A 151 -18.23 11.21 -2.83
C VAL A 151 -17.73 12.02 -1.63
N LEU A 152 -17.46 11.31 -0.54
CA LEU A 152 -16.91 11.87 0.68
C LEU A 152 -15.45 11.43 0.82
N PHE A 153 -14.52 12.37 0.95
CA PHE A 153 -13.12 12.14 1.29
C PHE A 153 -12.85 12.53 2.73
N ARG A 154 -12.33 11.60 3.53
CA ARG A 154 -11.95 11.87 4.92
C ARG A 154 -10.70 11.12 5.33
N ARG A 155 -9.86 11.80 6.06
CA ARG A 155 -8.64 11.26 6.64
C ARG A 155 -8.93 10.16 7.66
N VAL A 156 -8.17 9.08 7.58
CA VAL A 156 -8.13 8.04 8.61
C VAL A 156 -6.87 8.22 9.44
N ARG A 157 -7.02 8.17 10.76
CA ARG A 157 -5.91 8.26 11.70
C ARG A 157 -5.86 7.01 12.55
N ILE A 158 -4.70 6.40 12.59
CA ILE A 158 -4.41 5.23 13.41
C ILE A 158 -3.28 5.62 14.35
N GLY A 159 -3.50 5.46 15.64
CA GLY A 159 -2.55 5.81 16.69
C GLY A 159 -1.34 4.88 16.74
N LYS A 160 -0.60 4.97 17.83
CA LYS A 160 0.60 4.17 18.09
C LYS A 160 0.24 2.79 18.65
N ASN A 161 1.14 1.83 18.42
CA ASN A 161 1.02 0.47 18.97
C ASN A 161 -0.33 -0.18 18.70
N CYS A 162 -0.92 0.09 17.53
CA CYS A 162 -2.16 -0.53 17.11
C CYS A 162 -1.90 -1.84 16.36
N LEU A 163 -2.83 -2.78 16.46
CA LEU A 163 -2.84 -4.00 15.67
C LEU A 163 -4.15 -4.09 14.90
N LEU A 164 -4.08 -4.05 13.58
CA LEU A 164 -5.21 -4.29 12.70
C LEU A 164 -5.15 -5.73 12.21
N GLY A 165 -6.13 -6.51 12.57
CA GLY A 165 -6.23 -7.92 12.20
C GLY A 165 -6.45 -8.13 10.71
N TYR A 166 -6.30 -9.37 10.26
CA TYR A 166 -6.51 -9.80 8.89
C TYR A 166 -7.88 -9.36 8.36
N ALA A 167 -7.90 -8.78 7.17
CA ALA A 167 -9.13 -8.34 6.49
C ALA A 167 -10.02 -7.38 7.31
N ALA A 168 -9.47 -6.70 8.33
CA ALA A 168 -10.18 -5.64 9.04
C ALA A 168 -10.45 -4.45 8.10
N ILE A 169 -11.58 -3.77 8.29
CA ILE A 169 -11.99 -2.64 7.45
C ILE A 169 -12.12 -1.38 8.31
N ILE A 170 -11.48 -0.31 7.85
CA ILE A 170 -11.58 1.01 8.46
C ILE A 170 -12.21 1.96 7.45
N MET A 171 -13.33 2.58 7.85
CA MET A 171 -14.08 3.47 6.97
C MET A 171 -13.59 4.93 7.10
N PRO A 172 -13.93 5.81 6.11
CA PRO A 172 -13.45 7.19 6.07
C PRO A 172 -13.76 7.98 7.34
N GLY A 173 -12.79 8.77 7.79
CA GLY A 173 -12.93 9.62 8.97
C GLY A 173 -12.79 8.88 10.31
N ALA A 174 -12.56 7.56 10.30
CA ALA A 174 -12.35 6.83 11.53
C ALA A 174 -11.01 7.22 12.19
N VAL A 175 -11.01 7.26 13.52
CA VAL A 175 -9.84 7.54 14.35
C VAL A 175 -9.66 6.41 15.35
N LEU A 176 -8.59 5.66 15.19
CA LEU A 176 -8.15 4.68 16.17
C LEU A 176 -7.12 5.37 17.08
N LYS A 177 -7.41 5.46 18.37
CA LYS A 177 -6.44 5.96 19.34
C LYS A 177 -5.33 4.94 19.57
N ASP A 178 -4.34 5.29 20.37
CA ASP A 178 -3.22 4.41 20.68
C ASP A 178 -3.68 3.09 21.32
N ASN A 179 -2.91 2.02 21.11
CA ASN A 179 -3.10 0.71 21.73
C ASN A 179 -4.42 0.02 21.37
N VAL A 180 -4.97 0.27 20.19
CA VAL A 180 -6.15 -0.44 19.68
C VAL A 180 -5.75 -1.76 19.06
N ILE A 181 -6.40 -2.84 19.46
CA ILE A 181 -6.37 -4.14 18.77
C ILE A 181 -7.71 -4.32 18.07
N LEU A 182 -7.70 -4.26 16.75
CA LEU A 182 -8.87 -4.52 15.92
C LEU A 182 -8.81 -5.95 15.40
N GLY A 183 -9.78 -6.78 15.79
CA GLY A 183 -9.82 -8.19 15.41
C GLY A 183 -10.00 -8.38 13.90
N ALA A 184 -9.68 -9.59 13.44
CA ALA A 184 -9.87 -9.96 12.04
C ALA A 184 -11.34 -9.79 11.61
N TYR A 185 -11.55 -9.39 10.33
CA TYR A 185 -12.88 -9.15 9.73
C TYR A 185 -13.75 -8.12 10.46
N SER A 186 -13.19 -7.32 11.37
CA SER A 186 -13.92 -6.28 12.08
C SER A 186 -14.02 -5.01 11.25
N ILE A 187 -15.14 -4.29 11.38
CA ILE A 187 -15.40 -3.05 10.63
C ILE A 187 -15.54 -1.88 11.58
N VAL A 188 -14.67 -0.87 11.42
CA VAL A 188 -14.80 0.43 12.09
C VAL A 188 -15.58 1.37 11.17
N PRO A 189 -16.80 1.79 11.57
CA PRO A 189 -17.65 2.67 10.75
C PRO A 189 -17.04 4.06 10.51
N LYS A 190 -17.58 4.76 9.49
CA LYS A 190 -17.19 6.13 9.17
C LYS A 190 -17.29 7.07 10.36
N ASN A 191 -16.33 7.99 10.48
CA ASN A 191 -16.25 9.01 11.54
C ASN A 191 -16.23 8.44 12.98
N ARG A 192 -16.03 7.14 13.14
CA ARG A 192 -15.98 6.51 14.47
C ARG A 192 -14.63 6.78 15.13
N ILE A 193 -14.67 7.15 16.40
CA ILE A 193 -13.47 7.23 17.25
C ILE A 193 -13.51 6.02 18.18
N ILE A 194 -12.44 5.22 18.18
CA ILE A 194 -12.25 4.09 19.09
C ILE A 194 -10.98 4.30 19.90
N THR A 195 -11.07 3.91 21.18
CA THR A 195 -10.00 4.05 22.17
C THR A 195 -9.26 2.75 22.35
N GLY A 196 -8.13 2.74 23.04
CA GLY A 196 -7.35 1.54 23.35
C GLY A 196 -8.22 0.39 23.89
N GLY A 197 -7.79 -0.82 23.60
CA GLY A 197 -8.53 -2.04 23.92
C GLY A 197 -8.73 -2.94 22.72
N VAL A 198 -9.42 -4.06 22.93
CA VAL A 198 -9.70 -5.06 21.89
C VAL A 198 -11.12 -4.85 21.34
N TRP A 199 -11.20 -4.65 20.03
CA TRP A 199 -12.42 -4.37 19.29
C TRP A 199 -12.67 -5.43 18.24
N VAL A 200 -13.89 -5.96 18.17
CA VAL A 200 -14.27 -7.01 17.20
C VAL A 200 -15.68 -6.80 16.67
N GLY A 201 -15.95 -7.38 15.50
CA GLY A 201 -17.31 -7.49 14.93
C GLY A 201 -17.65 -6.42 13.89
N ILE A 202 -18.89 -6.47 13.40
CA ILE A 202 -19.48 -5.61 12.37
C ILE A 202 -20.80 -5.04 12.88
N PRO A 203 -20.84 -3.76 13.33
CA PRO A 203 -19.71 -2.85 13.56
C PRO A 203 -18.85 -3.28 14.75
N ALA A 204 -17.58 -2.87 14.76
CA ALA A 204 -16.64 -3.19 15.83
C ALA A 204 -17.12 -2.65 17.18
N LYS A 205 -17.12 -3.54 18.19
CA LYS A 205 -17.46 -3.22 19.59
C LYS A 205 -16.29 -3.60 20.49
N LYS A 206 -16.05 -2.81 21.53
CA LYS A 206 -15.02 -3.10 22.53
C LYS A 206 -15.45 -4.32 23.37
N ILE A 207 -14.57 -5.32 23.46
CA ILE A 207 -14.83 -6.55 24.22
C ILE A 207 -13.98 -6.64 25.49
N LYS A 208 -12.79 -6.01 25.51
CA LYS A 208 -11.93 -5.94 26.70
C LYS A 208 -10.89 -4.82 26.59
N GLU A 209 -10.24 -4.51 27.70
CA GLU A 209 -9.05 -3.65 27.71
C GLU A 209 -7.85 -4.35 27.05
N ASN A 210 -6.85 -3.58 26.64
CA ASN A 210 -5.63 -4.12 26.07
C ASN A 210 -4.62 -4.41 27.19
N ASP A 211 -4.50 -5.66 27.58
CA ASP A 211 -3.63 -6.09 28.68
C ASP A 211 -2.13 -5.93 28.40
N TYR A 212 -1.73 -5.76 27.13
CA TYR A 212 -0.32 -5.53 26.76
C TYR A 212 0.21 -4.22 27.30
N VAL A 213 -0.61 -3.18 27.35
CA VAL A 213 -0.23 -1.85 27.86
C VAL A 213 -0.05 -1.87 29.37
N GLN A 214 -0.81 -2.68 30.09
CA GLN A 214 -0.70 -2.78 31.55
C GLN A 214 0.60 -3.47 31.97
N ARG A 215 1.11 -4.39 31.18
CA ARG A 215 2.38 -5.10 31.47
C ARG A 215 3.64 -4.25 31.25
N GLU A 216 3.62 -3.30 30.32
CA GLU A 216 4.73 -2.37 30.11
C GLU A 216 4.84 -1.31 31.21
N ASN A 217 3.70 -0.86 31.74
CA ASN A 217 3.66 0.11 32.85
C ASN A 217 3.96 -0.52 34.24
N SER A 218 4.06 -1.84 34.33
CA SER A 218 4.35 -2.58 35.56
C SER A 218 5.79 -3.09 35.66
N LYS A 219 6.63 -2.75 34.69
CA LYS A 219 8.09 -2.99 34.68
C LYS A 219 8.84 -1.68 34.88
#